data_21d4605d7cfe9952c0a60a1d930a5674
#
_entry.id   21d4605d7cfe9952c0a60a1d930a5674
#
_cell.length_a   1.000
_cell.length_b   1.000
_cell.length_c   1.000
_cell.angle_alpha   90.00
_cell.angle_beta   90.00
_cell.angle_gamma   90.00
#
_symmetry.space_group_name_H-M   'P 1'
#
loop_
_entity.id
_entity.type
_entity.pdbx_description
1 polymer ?
#
loop_
_entity_poly.entity_id
_entity_poly.type
_entity_poly.pdbx_seq_one_letter_code
_entity_poly.pdbx_strand_id
1 'polypeptide(L)'
;MLQPKLVSVKAQSQHSLLLTYETGEKKKFDVSPYIKGSWFSQLSDKAYFSKVQVVSSGNGVEWPNGQDIAPHELYDLSIEA
;
A
#
# COMPACT_ATOMS: atom_id res chain seq x y z
N MET A 1 14.23 13.51 6.82
CA MET A 1 13.68 13.96 5.53
C MET A 1 12.32 13.31 5.29
N LEU A 2 11.38 14.09 4.83
CA LEU A 2 10.05 13.56 4.55
C LEU A 2 10.05 12.82 3.21
N GLN A 3 9.35 11.69 3.17
CA GLN A 3 9.15 10.98 1.92
C GLN A 3 8.24 11.80 0.99
N PRO A 4 8.30 11.58 -0.32
CA PRO A 4 7.40 12.27 -1.24
C PRO A 4 5.95 11.84 -1.01
N LYS A 5 5.04 12.67 -1.48
CA LYS A 5 3.61 12.40 -1.34
C LYS A 5 3.18 11.28 -2.29
N LEU A 6 2.36 10.37 -1.79
CA LEU A 6 1.81 9.27 -2.60
C LEU A 6 0.63 9.81 -3.41
N VAL A 7 0.71 9.63 -4.73
CA VAL A 7 -0.32 10.12 -5.66
C VAL A 7 -1.35 9.04 -5.95
N SER A 8 -0.90 7.80 -6.17
CA SER A 8 -1.82 6.72 -6.47
C SER A 8 -1.28 5.39 -5.99
N VAL A 9 -2.20 4.44 -5.81
CA VAL A 9 -1.87 3.08 -5.44
C VAL A 9 -2.72 2.14 -6.30
N LYS A 10 -2.12 1.03 -6.72
CA LYS A 10 -2.82 0.04 -7.52
C LYS A 10 -2.45 -1.35 -7.02
N ALA A 11 -3.46 -2.17 -6.76
CA ALA A 11 -3.24 -3.55 -6.35
C ALA A 11 -2.75 -4.37 -7.54
N GLN A 12 -1.76 -5.23 -7.29
CA GLN A 12 -1.19 -6.12 -8.30
C GLN A 12 -1.22 -7.55 -7.79
N SER A 13 -0.81 -8.49 -8.64
CA SER A 13 -0.77 -9.90 -8.28
C SER A 13 0.17 -10.15 -7.10
N GLN A 14 -0.03 -11.28 -6.41
CA GLN A 14 0.82 -11.70 -5.30
C GLN A 14 0.82 -10.72 -4.12
N HIS A 15 -0.32 -10.05 -3.91
CA HIS A 15 -0.50 -9.14 -2.78
C HIS A 15 0.54 -8.02 -2.77
N SER A 16 0.83 -7.47 -3.94
CA SER A 16 1.73 -6.34 -4.11
C SER A 16 0.95 -5.09 -4.45
N LEU A 17 1.53 -3.94 -4.12
CA LEU A 17 0.98 -2.64 -4.47
C LEU A 17 1.95 -1.90 -5.36
N LEU A 18 1.44 -1.29 -6.42
CA LEU A 18 2.22 -0.35 -7.21
C LEU A 18 1.93 1.05 -6.70
N LEU A 19 2.96 1.72 -6.23
CA LEU A 19 2.88 3.04 -5.64
C LEU A 19 3.45 4.05 -6.63
N THR A 20 2.71 5.14 -6.86
CA THR A 20 3.19 6.24 -7.67
C THR A 20 3.28 7.50 -6.79
N TYR A 21 4.46 8.07 -6.73
CA TYR A 21 4.73 9.25 -5.90
C TYR A 21 4.76 10.51 -6.76
N GLU A 22 4.60 11.67 -6.12
CA GLU A 22 4.54 12.95 -6.82
C GLU A 22 5.84 13.29 -7.56
N THR A 23 6.94 12.68 -7.15
CA THR A 23 8.24 12.84 -7.83
C THR A 23 8.30 12.09 -9.16
N GLY A 24 7.31 11.26 -9.45
CA GLY A 24 7.35 10.36 -10.59
C GLY A 24 7.90 8.99 -10.27
N GLU A 25 8.42 8.79 -9.08
CA GLU A 25 8.90 7.48 -8.65
C GLU A 25 7.76 6.47 -8.64
N LYS A 26 8.05 5.26 -9.13
CA LYS A 26 7.14 4.14 -9.00
C LYS A 26 7.82 3.07 -8.18
N LYS A 27 7.14 2.59 -7.16
CA LYS A 27 7.70 1.60 -6.24
C LYS A 27 6.73 0.46 -6.06
N LYS A 28 7.26 -0.70 -5.72
CA LYS A 28 6.46 -1.89 -5.47
C LYS A 28 6.59 -2.27 -4.01
N PHE A 29 5.46 -2.45 -3.35
CA PHE A 29 5.42 -2.80 -1.94
C PHE A 29 4.77 -4.17 -1.78
N ASP A 30 5.46 -5.10 -1.10
CA ASP A 30 4.95 -6.44 -0.84
C ASP A 30 4.16 -6.42 0.47
N VAL A 31 2.87 -6.67 0.39
CA VAL A 31 1.98 -6.67 1.56
C VAL A 31 1.96 -8.04 2.24
N SER A 32 2.48 -9.08 1.59
CA SER A 32 2.41 -10.45 2.13
C SER A 32 2.87 -10.57 3.58
N PRO A 33 3.97 -9.93 4.01
CA PRO A 33 4.39 -10.04 5.41
C PRO A 33 3.38 -9.46 6.41
N TYR A 34 2.46 -8.63 5.96
CA TYR A 34 1.45 -8.00 6.80
C TYR A 34 0.18 -8.84 6.93
N ILE A 35 0.01 -9.85 6.07
CA ILE A 35 -1.22 -10.64 6.04
C ILE A 35 -1.12 -11.74 7.08
N LYS A 36 -1.30 -11.35 8.34
CA LYS A 36 -1.21 -12.23 9.50
C LYS A 36 -2.34 -11.91 10.47
N GLY A 37 -2.80 -12.91 11.18
CA GLY A 37 -3.87 -12.74 12.15
C GLY A 37 -5.21 -12.49 11.47
N SER A 38 -6.28 -12.45 12.25
CA SER A 38 -7.63 -12.36 11.70
C SER A 38 -7.92 -11.01 11.04
N TRP A 39 -7.29 -9.93 11.52
CA TRP A 39 -7.56 -8.59 11.01
C TRP A 39 -7.00 -8.40 9.59
N PHE A 40 -5.70 -8.65 9.43
CA PHE A 40 -5.06 -8.46 8.14
C PHE A 40 -5.27 -9.63 7.18
N SER A 41 -5.76 -10.78 7.67
CA SER A 41 -6.01 -11.91 6.78
C SER A 41 -7.06 -11.62 5.71
N GLN A 42 -7.90 -10.60 5.94
CA GLN A 42 -8.87 -10.15 4.93
C GLN A 42 -8.18 -9.72 3.64
N LEU A 43 -6.95 -9.28 3.71
CA LEU A 43 -6.18 -8.85 2.54
C LEU A 43 -5.77 -10.00 1.64
N SER A 44 -5.95 -11.24 2.08
CA SER A 44 -5.68 -12.40 1.23
C SER A 44 -6.75 -12.58 0.15
N ASP A 45 -7.93 -12.00 0.34
CA ASP A 45 -9.00 -12.00 -0.67
C ASP A 45 -8.66 -10.97 -1.75
N LYS A 46 -8.50 -11.43 -2.99
CA LYS A 46 -8.14 -10.56 -4.09
C LYS A 46 -9.13 -9.43 -4.32
N ALA A 47 -10.42 -9.72 -4.22
CA ALA A 47 -11.45 -8.70 -4.42
C ALA A 47 -11.36 -7.62 -3.36
N TYR A 48 -11.14 -8.00 -2.12
CA TYR A 48 -10.98 -7.04 -1.04
C TYR A 48 -9.65 -6.29 -1.15
N PHE A 49 -8.59 -6.98 -1.47
CA PHE A 49 -7.26 -6.38 -1.62
C PHE A 49 -7.27 -5.26 -2.67
N SER A 50 -8.02 -5.45 -3.74
CA SER A 50 -8.10 -4.46 -4.83
C SER A 50 -8.83 -3.18 -4.44
N LYS A 51 -9.47 -3.15 -3.26
CA LYS A 51 -10.16 -1.96 -2.77
C LYS A 51 -9.25 -0.97 -2.06
N VAL A 52 -7.96 -1.20 -2.10
CA VAL A 52 -6.96 -0.30 -1.50
C VAL A 52 -7.07 1.09 -2.10
N GLN A 53 -6.86 2.10 -1.26
CA GLN A 53 -6.88 3.50 -1.71
C GLN A 53 -5.89 4.32 -0.91
N VAL A 54 -5.49 5.45 -1.48
CA VAL A 54 -4.63 6.41 -0.80
C VAL A 54 -5.46 7.09 0.28
N VAL A 55 -4.91 7.19 1.51
CA VAL A 55 -5.63 7.91 2.57
C VAL A 55 -5.77 9.39 2.20
N SER A 56 -6.81 10.02 2.72
CA SER A 56 -7.12 11.41 2.37
C SER A 56 -5.99 12.37 2.74
N SER A 57 -5.15 12.03 3.72
CA SER A 57 -3.98 12.82 4.06
C SER A 57 -2.85 12.68 3.03
N GLY A 58 -2.96 11.70 2.12
CA GLY A 58 -2.13 11.65 0.94
C GLY A 58 -0.85 10.86 1.01
N ASN A 59 -0.53 10.21 2.12
CA ASN A 59 0.79 9.57 2.22
C ASN A 59 0.77 8.07 2.48
N GLY A 60 -0.31 7.54 3.01
CA GLY A 60 -0.43 6.11 3.27
C GLY A 60 -1.52 5.46 2.45
N VAL A 61 -1.74 4.18 2.66
CA VAL A 61 -2.81 3.44 1.99
C VAL A 61 -3.71 2.80 3.05
N GLU A 62 -4.97 2.57 2.69
CA GLU A 62 -5.93 1.95 3.57
C GLU A 62 -6.91 1.09 2.79
N TRP A 63 -7.58 0.20 3.50
CA TRP A 63 -8.66 -0.64 2.97
C TRP A 63 -9.95 -0.30 3.70
N PRO A 64 -11.12 -0.66 3.13
CA PRO A 64 -12.41 -0.23 3.68
C PRO A 64 -12.67 -0.58 5.14
N ASN A 65 -12.12 -1.70 5.63
CA ASN A 65 -12.34 -2.11 7.03
C ASN A 65 -11.34 -1.48 8.00
N GLY A 66 -10.49 -0.57 7.53
CA GLY A 66 -9.59 0.16 8.40
C GLY A 66 -8.16 -0.34 8.44
N GLN A 67 -7.81 -1.42 7.74
CA GLN A 67 -6.41 -1.81 7.63
C GLN A 67 -5.67 -0.69 6.91
N ASP A 68 -4.50 -0.34 7.41
CA ASP A 68 -3.69 0.71 6.80
C ASP A 68 -2.21 0.39 6.94
N ILE A 69 -1.42 1.07 6.12
CA ILE A 69 0.05 0.96 6.18
C ILE A 69 0.59 2.38 6.24
N ALA A 70 1.48 2.61 7.21
CA ALA A 70 2.01 3.94 7.46
C ALA A 70 2.85 4.45 6.29
N PRO A 71 2.86 5.77 6.05
CA PRO A 71 3.58 6.34 4.90
C PRO A 71 5.06 5.99 4.86
N HIS A 72 5.73 6.06 5.99
CA HIS A 72 7.18 5.80 6.02
C HIS A 72 7.48 4.32 5.77
N GLU A 73 6.62 3.41 6.23
CA GLU A 73 6.80 1.99 5.93
C GLU A 73 6.65 1.71 4.44
N LEU A 74 5.65 2.32 3.82
CA LEU A 74 5.45 2.17 2.38
C LEU A 74 6.68 2.60 1.60
N TYR A 75 7.22 3.77 1.93
CA TYR A 75 8.33 4.30 1.16
C TYR A 75 9.63 3.56 1.44
N ASP A 76 9.92 3.32 2.72
CA ASP A 76 11.20 2.76 3.13
C ASP A 76 11.34 1.28 2.80
N LEU A 77 10.24 0.54 2.84
CA LEU A 77 10.27 -0.91 2.63
C LEU A 77 9.91 -1.32 1.21
N SER A 78 9.51 -0.37 0.37
CA SER A 78 9.20 -0.67 -1.02
C SER A 78 10.50 -0.69 -1.85
N ILE A 79 10.42 -1.35 -3.00
CA ILE A 79 11.52 -1.41 -3.95
C ILE A 79 11.10 -0.68 -5.22
N GLU A 80 12.07 -0.31 -6.03
CA GLU A 80 11.77 0.32 -7.33
C GLU A 80 11.02 -0.66 -8.23
N ALA A 81 9.99 -0.16 -8.86
CA ALA A 81 9.18 -0.96 -9.77
C ALA A 81 9.79 -1.02 -11.16
#